data_df891112277810175445083382c09dea
#
_entry.id   df891112277810175445083382c09dea
#
_cell.length_a   1.000
_cell.length_b   1.000
_cell.length_c   1.000
_cell.angle_alpha   90.00
_cell.angle_beta   90.00
_cell.angle_gamma   90.00
#
_symmetry.space_group_name_H-M   'P 1'
#
loop_
_entity.id
_entity.type
_entity.pdbx_description
1 polymer ?
#
loop_
_entity_poly.entity_id
_entity_poly.type
_entity_poly.pdbx_seq_one_letter_code
_entity_poly.pdbx_strand_id
1 'polypeptide(L)'
;MAAYGGMSVTARSKAVRVAAVGIGLWLGMTWGAADRTKVLNLYAWSEYFPASLVAKFQTETGIHVNYAVLDSPETAETILSAGHSNYDIVTMNASPELAREIPKGFWKKLDQASLPNARNADPQIMQLLKSVDPGNQYAVPWMWGTTGLIYNPDKIKAIMPNAPVDSLDMVLKKDIAARFAGCGISMLDSWGDVLPMVSRYIGQPRLSAAKADLDAVMGKLQEVQPYLRRISTAGYYQQLAEGELCLAIGYSGDAMVARRMVKESHGSIKIDYSFVREMVPFYIDNLVIPADSPNPAAALAFINFVMRPEISASVTRFIGFATANAAALPLLEPAVRNNTLIYPPPAVRNRFELQRAYTPEETRAFTRAWLLFKSGL
;
A
#
# COMPACT_ATOMS: atom_id res chain seq x y z
N MET A 1 -44.09 44.88 18.86
CA MET A 1 -43.91 46.09 19.67
C MET A 1 -42.53 46.62 19.38
N ALA A 2 -42.55 47.83 18.83
CA ALA A 2 -41.62 48.95 18.82
C ALA A 2 -40.25 48.71 18.09
N ALA A 3 -39.95 49.21 16.92
CA ALA A 3 -40.14 50.50 16.21
C ALA A 3 -39.04 51.53 16.56
N TYR A 4 -38.50 52.09 15.48
CA TYR A 4 -37.77 53.37 15.30
C TYR A 4 -36.25 53.32 15.47
N GLY A 5 -35.47 54.01 14.66
CA GLY A 5 -35.74 55.01 13.65
C GLY A 5 -34.47 55.32 12.85
N GLY A 6 -34.69 55.78 11.65
CA GLY A 6 -33.67 56.21 10.72
C GLY A 6 -33.20 57.65 11.00
N MET A 7 -32.06 57.96 10.43
CA MET A 7 -31.70 59.36 10.12
C MET A 7 -30.79 59.42 8.89
N SER A 8 -31.31 59.98 7.83
CA SER A 8 -30.59 60.42 6.63
C SER A 8 -29.91 61.78 6.88
N VAL A 9 -28.69 61.93 6.45
CA VAL A 9 -28.10 63.25 6.24
C VAL A 9 -27.35 63.30 4.90
N THR A 10 -27.93 64.07 4.02
CA THR A 10 -27.32 64.55 2.76
C THR A 10 -26.36 65.70 3.04
N ALA A 11 -25.18 65.73 2.41
CA ALA A 11 -24.50 66.96 2.08
C ALA A 11 -23.35 66.74 1.05
N ARG A 12 -23.61 67.12 -0.16
CA ARG A 12 -22.96 68.13 -1.02
C ARG A 12 -21.45 68.03 -1.27
N SER A 13 -21.22 67.78 -2.55
CA SER A 13 -20.04 67.98 -3.40
C SER A 13 -19.12 69.20 -3.09
N LYS A 14 -17.83 68.97 -3.17
CA LYS A 14 -16.89 69.92 -3.77
C LYS A 14 -15.79 69.16 -4.53
N ALA A 15 -15.75 69.40 -5.83
CA ALA A 15 -14.69 68.96 -6.71
C ALA A 15 -13.46 69.81 -6.49
N VAL A 16 -12.32 69.18 -6.27
CA VAL A 16 -11.00 69.82 -6.45
C VAL A 16 -10.20 68.93 -7.42
N ARG A 17 -9.95 69.47 -8.62
CA ARG A 17 -9.02 68.90 -9.60
C ARG A 17 -7.62 69.23 -9.15
N VAL A 18 -6.80 68.25 -8.84
CA VAL A 18 -5.37 68.37 -8.80
C VAL A 18 -4.78 67.34 -9.77
N ALA A 19 -4.21 67.85 -10.84
CA ALA A 19 -3.39 67.06 -11.75
C ALA A 19 -2.05 66.82 -11.08
N ALA A 20 -1.72 65.55 -10.81
CA ALA A 20 -0.37 65.15 -10.46
C ALA A 20 0.05 64.03 -11.43
N VAL A 21 1.00 64.41 -12.31
CA VAL A 21 1.76 63.49 -13.13
C VAL A 21 2.70 62.72 -12.20
N GLY A 22 2.33 61.47 -11.90
CA GLY A 22 3.16 60.55 -11.15
C GLY A 22 3.62 59.44 -12.10
N ILE A 23 4.89 59.50 -12.51
CA ILE A 23 5.56 58.34 -13.15
C ILE A 23 5.69 57.26 -12.08
N GLY A 24 4.70 56.37 -12.02
CA GLY A 24 4.77 55.18 -11.19
C GLY A 24 5.66 54.15 -11.88
N LEU A 25 6.88 53.94 -11.38
CA LEU A 25 7.64 52.73 -11.62
C LEU A 25 6.81 51.57 -11.13
N TRP A 26 6.21 50.82 -12.04
CA TRP A 26 5.71 49.48 -11.79
C TRP A 26 6.93 48.59 -11.58
N LEU A 27 7.38 48.44 -10.32
CA LEU A 27 8.15 47.30 -9.88
C LEU A 27 7.22 46.12 -10.01
N GLY A 28 7.24 45.47 -11.17
CA GLY A 28 6.66 44.14 -11.36
C GLY A 28 7.32 43.21 -10.37
N MET A 29 6.67 42.94 -9.21
CA MET A 29 6.92 41.72 -8.47
C MET A 29 6.52 40.58 -9.39
N THR A 30 7.46 40.10 -10.18
CA THR A 30 7.40 38.73 -10.71
C THR A 30 7.42 37.85 -9.49
N TRP A 31 6.25 37.42 -9.06
CA TRP A 31 6.16 36.20 -8.28
C TRP A 31 6.83 35.15 -9.15
N GLY A 32 8.07 34.81 -8.79
CA GLY A 32 8.80 33.76 -9.46
C GLY A 32 7.89 32.55 -9.47
N ALA A 33 7.56 32.08 -10.66
CA ALA A 33 6.99 30.76 -10.81
C ALA A 33 7.93 29.83 -10.04
N ALA A 34 7.49 29.34 -8.89
CA ALA A 34 8.27 28.37 -8.12
C ALA A 34 8.73 27.34 -9.12
N ASP A 35 10.03 27.12 -9.18
CA ASP A 35 10.65 26.24 -10.17
C ASP A 35 10.00 24.85 -10.01
N ARG A 36 8.97 24.60 -10.82
CA ARG A 36 8.16 23.36 -10.75
C ARG A 36 9.02 22.11 -10.88
N THR A 37 10.23 22.24 -11.43
CA THR A 37 11.18 21.13 -11.57
C THR A 37 11.79 20.71 -10.22
N LYS A 38 11.60 21.50 -9.16
CA LYS A 38 12.09 21.22 -7.80
C LYS A 38 11.02 20.71 -6.83
N VAL A 39 9.94 20.18 -7.34
CA VAL A 39 8.88 19.57 -6.52
C VAL A 39 8.62 18.14 -6.99
N LEU A 40 8.41 17.24 -6.04
CA LEU A 40 7.99 15.86 -6.27
C LEU A 40 6.70 15.61 -5.49
N ASN A 41 5.64 15.25 -6.17
CA ASN A 41 4.39 14.84 -5.56
C ASN A 41 4.33 13.30 -5.52
N LEU A 42 4.52 12.75 -4.34
CA LEU A 42 4.58 11.32 -4.06
C LEU A 42 3.26 10.84 -3.46
N TYR A 43 2.63 9.84 -4.07
CA TYR A 43 1.43 9.18 -3.60
C TYR A 43 1.74 7.72 -3.29
N ALA A 44 1.86 7.37 -2.01
CA ALA A 44 2.42 6.09 -1.61
C ALA A 44 1.77 5.55 -0.33
N TRP A 45 1.91 4.25 -0.11
CA TRP A 45 1.46 3.59 1.10
C TRP A 45 2.02 4.29 2.35
N SER A 46 1.23 4.28 3.42
CA SER A 46 1.67 4.81 4.71
C SER A 46 3.01 4.21 5.14
N GLU A 47 3.89 5.03 5.69
CA GLU A 47 5.20 4.66 6.25
C GLU A 47 6.24 4.09 5.25
N TYR A 48 5.94 3.98 3.94
CA TYR A 48 6.88 3.43 2.94
C TYR A 48 8.14 4.28 2.75
N PHE A 49 8.05 5.57 3.04
CA PHE A 49 9.18 6.49 2.94
C PHE A 49 9.34 7.27 4.26
N PRO A 50 10.26 6.82 5.15
CA PRO A 50 10.51 7.51 6.41
C PRO A 50 10.85 8.99 6.20
N ALA A 51 10.42 9.85 7.12
CA ALA A 51 10.68 11.29 7.05
C ALA A 51 12.18 11.61 6.92
N SER A 52 13.05 10.82 7.54
CA SER A 52 14.50 10.95 7.45
C SER A 52 15.04 10.68 6.03
N LEU A 53 14.43 9.71 5.31
CA LEU A 53 14.78 9.42 3.92
C LEU A 53 14.36 10.58 3.01
N VAL A 54 13.12 11.08 3.20
CA VAL A 54 12.61 12.22 2.44
C VAL A 54 13.49 13.45 2.66
N ALA A 55 13.84 13.74 3.91
CA ALA A 55 14.74 14.86 4.24
C ALA A 55 16.12 14.71 3.60
N LYS A 56 16.67 13.48 3.59
CA LYS A 56 17.96 13.21 2.91
C LYS A 56 17.88 13.46 1.41
N PHE A 57 16.83 12.98 0.74
CA PHE A 57 16.61 13.26 -0.69
C PHE A 57 16.52 14.77 -0.97
N GLN A 58 15.70 15.48 -0.20
CA GLN A 58 15.56 16.95 -0.34
C GLN A 58 16.89 17.68 -0.15
N THR A 59 17.69 17.26 0.83
CA THR A 59 19.01 17.85 1.09
C THR A 59 20.00 17.61 -0.06
N GLU A 60 20.01 16.40 -0.62
CA GLU A 60 20.95 16.04 -1.69
C GLU A 60 20.57 16.64 -3.05
N THR A 61 19.27 16.83 -3.31
CA THR A 61 18.79 17.20 -4.65
C THR A 61 18.22 18.61 -4.75
N GLY A 62 17.84 19.20 -3.62
CA GLY A 62 17.07 20.46 -3.58
C GLY A 62 15.62 20.30 -4.06
N ILE A 63 15.14 19.05 -4.29
CA ILE A 63 13.77 18.76 -4.70
C ILE A 63 12.90 18.61 -3.46
N HIS A 64 11.87 19.45 -3.34
CA HIS A 64 10.89 19.34 -2.25
C HIS A 64 9.92 18.19 -2.50
N VAL A 65 9.60 17.39 -1.49
CA VAL A 65 8.70 16.25 -1.59
C VAL A 65 7.39 16.53 -0.85
N ASN A 66 6.29 16.49 -1.58
CA ASN A 66 4.95 16.43 -1.04
C ASN A 66 4.53 14.96 -0.97
N TYR A 67 4.32 14.44 0.23
CA TYR A 67 3.94 13.06 0.44
C TYR A 67 2.46 12.97 0.79
N ALA A 68 1.66 12.37 -0.10
CA ALA A 68 0.28 12.00 0.14
C ALA A 68 0.18 10.49 0.41
N VAL A 69 -0.63 10.12 1.39
CA VAL A 69 -0.84 8.70 1.73
C VAL A 69 -1.85 8.08 0.79
N LEU A 70 -1.49 6.95 0.22
CA LEU A 70 -2.35 6.10 -0.59
C LEU A 70 -3.24 5.26 0.32
N ASP A 71 -4.56 5.45 0.22
CA ASP A 71 -5.54 4.75 1.05
C ASP A 71 -5.94 3.39 0.47
N SER A 72 -6.18 3.35 -0.85
CA SER A 72 -6.52 2.12 -1.56
C SER A 72 -6.16 2.19 -3.05
N PRO A 73 -5.91 1.04 -3.70
CA PRO A 73 -5.67 0.99 -5.14
C PRO A 73 -6.85 1.55 -5.95
N GLU A 74 -8.08 1.34 -5.49
CA GLU A 74 -9.31 1.81 -6.15
C GLU A 74 -9.40 3.34 -6.13
N THR A 75 -8.99 3.97 -5.03
CA THR A 75 -8.92 5.44 -4.92
C THR A 75 -7.86 5.96 -5.90
N ALA A 76 -6.69 5.34 -5.97
CA ALA A 76 -5.65 5.71 -6.92
C ALA A 76 -6.14 5.57 -8.37
N GLU A 77 -6.76 4.45 -8.73
CA GLU A 77 -7.31 4.23 -10.08
C GLU A 77 -8.36 5.29 -10.45
N THR A 78 -9.19 5.69 -9.50
CA THR A 78 -10.19 6.75 -9.69
C THR A 78 -9.54 8.09 -10.00
N ILE A 79 -8.53 8.48 -9.22
CA ILE A 79 -7.78 9.74 -9.41
C ILE A 79 -7.05 9.74 -10.75
N LEU A 80 -6.35 8.65 -11.07
CA LEU A 80 -5.60 8.49 -12.32
C LEU A 80 -6.52 8.48 -13.55
N SER A 81 -7.70 7.85 -13.44
CA SER A 81 -8.69 7.80 -14.53
C SER A 81 -9.31 9.15 -14.83
N ALA A 82 -9.41 10.03 -13.85
CA ALA A 82 -9.93 11.39 -14.03
C ALA A 82 -8.95 12.27 -14.84
N GLY A 83 -7.67 11.88 -14.96
CA GLY A 83 -6.60 12.71 -15.51
C GLY A 83 -6.24 13.86 -14.58
N HIS A 84 -5.09 14.50 -14.85
CA HIS A 84 -4.58 15.59 -14.00
C HIS A 84 -4.41 15.19 -12.53
N SER A 85 -3.84 14.00 -12.31
CA SER A 85 -3.62 13.46 -10.97
C SER A 85 -2.73 14.36 -10.10
N ASN A 86 -1.86 15.15 -10.75
CA ASN A 86 -0.81 15.98 -10.12
C ASN A 86 0.22 15.18 -9.32
N TYR A 87 0.23 13.87 -9.43
CA TYR A 87 1.26 13.03 -8.81
C TYR A 87 2.40 12.74 -9.78
N ASP A 88 3.61 12.61 -9.23
CA ASP A 88 4.82 12.30 -9.99
C ASP A 88 5.25 10.86 -9.82
N ILE A 89 5.00 10.29 -8.63
CA ILE A 89 5.22 8.87 -8.33
C ILE A 89 3.99 8.35 -7.61
N VAL A 90 3.60 7.13 -7.98
CA VAL A 90 2.61 6.33 -7.25
C VAL A 90 3.26 5.01 -6.88
N THR A 91 3.01 4.51 -5.66
CA THR A 91 3.30 3.11 -5.32
C THR A 91 2.13 2.25 -5.73
N MET A 92 2.38 1.19 -6.52
CA MET A 92 1.32 0.34 -7.02
C MET A 92 1.74 -1.13 -7.02
N ASN A 93 0.82 -2.00 -6.62
CA ASN A 93 1.06 -3.43 -6.67
C ASN A 93 1.14 -3.92 -8.13
N ALA A 94 2.03 -4.88 -8.39
CA ALA A 94 2.20 -5.45 -9.71
C ALA A 94 0.91 -6.03 -10.25
N SER A 95 0.18 -6.78 -9.46
CA SER A 95 -1.07 -7.42 -9.88
C SER A 95 -2.06 -7.48 -8.71
N PRO A 96 -3.33 -7.18 -8.96
CA PRO A 96 -3.95 -7.00 -10.28
C PRO A 96 -3.83 -5.59 -10.91
N GLU A 97 -3.31 -4.60 -10.16
CA GLU A 97 -3.41 -3.18 -10.53
C GLU A 97 -2.60 -2.85 -11.80
N LEU A 98 -1.26 -2.95 -11.76
CA LEU A 98 -0.43 -2.60 -12.92
C LEU A 98 -0.76 -3.45 -14.15
N ALA A 99 -1.07 -4.75 -13.94
CA ALA A 99 -1.48 -5.63 -15.03
C ALA A 99 -2.72 -5.10 -15.79
N ARG A 100 -3.62 -4.41 -15.08
CA ARG A 100 -4.84 -3.80 -15.63
C ARG A 100 -4.59 -2.39 -16.19
N GLU A 101 -3.67 -1.64 -15.61
CA GLU A 101 -3.49 -0.20 -15.83
C GLU A 101 -2.46 0.12 -16.91
N ILE A 102 -1.42 -0.71 -17.05
CA ILE A 102 -0.42 -0.55 -18.14
C ILE A 102 -1.09 -0.55 -19.53
N PRO A 103 -1.98 -1.51 -19.86
CA PRO A 103 -2.67 -1.49 -21.15
C PRO A 103 -3.58 -0.27 -21.37
N LYS A 104 -4.04 0.37 -20.28
CA LYS A 104 -4.88 1.60 -20.33
C LYS A 104 -4.06 2.87 -20.54
N GLY A 105 -2.72 2.78 -20.49
CA GLY A 105 -1.84 3.93 -20.67
C GLY A 105 -1.75 4.87 -19.46
N PHE A 106 -2.04 4.40 -18.27
CA PHE A 106 -1.96 5.22 -17.05
C PHE A 106 -0.53 5.59 -16.66
N TRP A 107 0.45 4.83 -17.14
CA TRP A 107 1.83 4.92 -16.70
C TRP A 107 2.76 5.36 -17.82
N LYS A 108 3.73 6.18 -17.48
CA LYS A 108 4.80 6.64 -18.36
C LYS A 108 5.88 5.55 -18.47
N LYS A 109 6.37 5.32 -19.70
CA LYS A 109 7.58 4.50 -19.87
C LYS A 109 8.76 5.16 -19.20
N LEU A 110 9.53 4.36 -18.46
CA LEU A 110 10.70 4.80 -17.72
C LEU A 110 11.88 5.02 -18.68
N ASP A 111 12.56 6.15 -18.52
CA ASP A 111 13.87 6.35 -19.11
C ASP A 111 14.92 5.55 -18.32
N GLN A 112 15.26 4.37 -18.83
CA GLN A 112 16.22 3.47 -18.20
C GLN A 112 17.62 4.07 -18.06
N ALA A 113 18.01 5.00 -18.96
CA ALA A 113 19.30 5.69 -18.89
C ALA A 113 19.38 6.60 -17.65
N SER A 114 18.25 7.15 -17.22
CA SER A 114 18.15 7.96 -16.00
C SER A 114 18.06 7.14 -14.70
N LEU A 115 18.01 5.80 -14.78
CA LEU A 115 17.83 4.89 -13.66
C LEU A 115 18.99 3.91 -13.46
N PRO A 116 20.26 4.36 -13.36
CA PRO A 116 21.40 3.44 -13.24
C PRO A 116 21.31 2.52 -12.01
N ASN A 117 20.62 2.92 -10.93
CA ASN A 117 20.44 2.11 -9.73
C ASN A 117 19.29 1.08 -9.86
N ALA A 118 18.41 1.16 -10.87
CA ALA A 118 17.39 0.15 -11.12
C ALA A 118 18.01 -1.24 -11.42
N ARG A 119 19.25 -1.30 -11.92
CA ARG A 119 20.01 -2.55 -12.08
C ARG A 119 20.25 -3.33 -10.79
N ASN A 120 20.07 -2.67 -9.63
CA ASN A 120 20.20 -3.29 -8.31
C ASN A 120 18.96 -4.13 -7.94
N ALA A 121 17.89 -4.06 -8.74
CA ALA A 121 16.67 -4.85 -8.51
C ALA A 121 16.98 -6.36 -8.56
N ASP A 122 16.29 -7.11 -7.69
CA ASP A 122 16.42 -8.57 -7.60
C ASP A 122 15.99 -9.23 -8.92
N PRO A 123 16.89 -10.05 -9.56
CA PRO A 123 16.57 -10.69 -10.83
C PRO A 123 15.35 -11.61 -10.78
N GLN A 124 15.08 -12.27 -9.65
CA GLN A 124 13.91 -13.13 -9.48
C GLN A 124 12.63 -12.29 -9.44
N ILE A 125 12.64 -11.18 -8.70
CA ILE A 125 11.53 -10.24 -8.66
C ILE A 125 11.27 -9.62 -10.04
N MET A 126 12.34 -9.21 -10.73
CA MET A 126 12.25 -8.69 -12.09
C MET A 126 11.67 -9.71 -13.08
N GLN A 127 11.99 -11.00 -12.91
CA GLN A 127 11.43 -12.07 -13.75
C GLN A 127 9.92 -12.25 -13.48
N LEU A 128 9.48 -12.18 -12.22
CA LEU A 128 8.06 -12.24 -11.88
C LEU A 128 7.30 -11.03 -12.43
N LEU A 129 7.89 -9.84 -12.32
CA LEU A 129 7.28 -8.61 -12.81
C LEU A 129 7.06 -8.61 -14.33
N LYS A 130 7.86 -9.34 -15.12
CA LYS A 130 7.68 -9.46 -16.58
C LYS A 130 6.32 -10.01 -17.01
N SER A 131 5.64 -10.76 -16.15
CA SER A 131 4.29 -11.24 -16.45
C SER A 131 3.26 -10.11 -16.50
N VAL A 132 3.58 -8.98 -15.88
CA VAL A 132 2.72 -7.79 -15.76
C VAL A 132 3.25 -6.64 -16.62
N ASP A 133 4.54 -6.40 -16.57
CA ASP A 133 5.27 -5.36 -17.33
C ASP A 133 6.30 -6.01 -18.25
N PRO A 134 5.90 -6.48 -19.46
CA PRO A 134 6.81 -7.11 -20.42
C PRO A 134 7.95 -6.16 -20.79
N GLY A 135 9.20 -6.58 -20.47
CA GLY A 135 10.38 -5.76 -20.67
C GLY A 135 10.70 -4.79 -19.54
N ASN A 136 9.92 -4.79 -18.44
CA ASN A 136 10.11 -3.92 -17.27
C ASN A 136 10.23 -2.45 -17.68
N GLN A 137 9.25 -1.96 -18.46
CA GLN A 137 9.29 -0.63 -19.07
C GLN A 137 8.63 0.45 -18.23
N TYR A 138 7.73 0.10 -17.30
CA TYR A 138 6.86 1.05 -16.60
C TYR A 138 7.10 1.08 -15.09
N ALA A 139 7.61 0.00 -14.52
CA ALA A 139 7.68 -0.20 -13.08
C ALA A 139 9.09 -0.50 -12.59
N VAL A 140 9.46 0.08 -11.44
CA VAL A 140 10.65 -0.31 -10.67
C VAL A 140 10.17 -0.98 -9.40
N PRO A 141 10.48 -2.27 -9.16
CA PRO A 141 10.07 -2.96 -7.95
C PRO A 141 10.75 -2.35 -6.73
N TRP A 142 9.96 -2.08 -5.70
CA TRP A 142 10.42 -1.38 -4.50
C TRP A 142 10.48 -2.30 -3.29
N MET A 143 9.30 -2.77 -2.86
CA MET A 143 9.15 -3.68 -1.73
C MET A 143 8.32 -4.87 -2.16
N TRP A 144 8.42 -5.97 -1.42
CA TRP A 144 7.59 -7.13 -1.64
C TRP A 144 7.27 -7.83 -0.32
N GLY A 145 6.26 -8.67 -0.35
CA GLY A 145 5.86 -9.44 0.80
C GLY A 145 4.86 -10.54 0.44
N THR A 146 4.29 -11.13 1.47
CA THR A 146 3.32 -12.21 1.38
C THR A 146 2.13 -11.92 2.27
N THR A 147 0.97 -12.50 1.94
CA THR A 147 -0.21 -12.53 2.80
C THR A 147 -0.28 -13.88 3.50
N GLY A 148 -0.54 -13.86 4.81
CA GLY A 148 -0.62 -15.08 5.62
C GLY A 148 -1.32 -14.83 6.95
N LEU A 149 -0.98 -15.62 7.97
CA LEU A 149 -1.55 -15.48 9.31
C LEU A 149 -0.57 -14.76 10.25
N ILE A 150 -1.03 -13.67 10.85
CA ILE A 150 -0.35 -12.99 11.95
C ILE A 150 -1.07 -13.39 13.25
N TYR A 151 -0.33 -13.81 14.26
CA TYR A 151 -0.96 -14.30 15.47
C TYR A 151 -0.11 -14.09 16.72
N ASN A 152 -0.80 -14.11 17.89
CA ASN A 152 -0.15 -14.16 19.20
C ASN A 152 0.04 -15.62 19.62
N PRO A 153 1.27 -16.18 19.58
CA PRO A 153 1.50 -17.60 19.82
C PRO A 153 1.10 -18.06 21.21
N ASP A 154 1.24 -17.21 22.23
CA ASP A 154 0.89 -17.55 23.61
C ASP A 154 -0.63 -17.68 23.77
N LYS A 155 -1.42 -16.74 23.21
CA LYS A 155 -2.89 -16.80 23.23
C LYS A 155 -3.41 -17.98 22.41
N ILE A 156 -2.84 -18.19 21.20
CA ILE A 156 -3.23 -19.33 20.36
C ILE A 156 -2.98 -20.64 21.10
N LYS A 157 -1.78 -20.82 21.66
CA LYS A 157 -1.43 -22.05 22.41
C LYS A 157 -2.29 -22.28 23.65
N ALA A 158 -2.66 -21.21 24.35
CA ALA A 158 -3.53 -21.29 25.53
C ALA A 158 -4.94 -21.79 25.17
N ILE A 159 -5.47 -21.40 24.00
CA ILE A 159 -6.81 -21.79 23.54
C ILE A 159 -6.78 -23.16 22.85
N MET A 160 -5.75 -23.43 22.05
CA MET A 160 -5.60 -24.64 21.25
C MET A 160 -4.12 -24.99 21.10
N PRO A 161 -3.57 -25.87 21.97
CA PRO A 161 -2.12 -26.19 21.97
C PRO A 161 -1.57 -26.69 20.63
N ASN A 162 -2.38 -27.40 19.86
CA ASN A 162 -2.04 -27.95 18.55
C ASN A 162 -2.77 -27.21 17.41
N ALA A 163 -2.92 -25.90 17.51
CA ALA A 163 -3.56 -25.09 16.49
C ALA A 163 -2.77 -25.17 15.16
N PRO A 164 -3.47 -25.36 14.02
CA PRO A 164 -2.83 -25.45 12.70
C PRO A 164 -2.45 -24.05 12.17
N VAL A 165 -1.48 -23.39 12.83
CA VAL A 165 -1.10 -22.00 12.54
C VAL A 165 -0.54 -21.79 11.13
N ASP A 166 -0.24 -22.85 10.39
CA ASP A 166 0.18 -22.84 9.00
C ASP A 166 -0.97 -23.11 8.00
N SER A 167 -2.22 -23.03 8.44
CA SER A 167 -3.40 -23.31 7.62
C SER A 167 -4.47 -22.23 7.78
N LEU A 168 -5.18 -21.96 6.70
CA LEU A 168 -6.39 -21.13 6.71
C LEU A 168 -7.52 -21.74 7.56
N ASP A 169 -7.41 -23.00 8.00
CA ASP A 169 -8.30 -23.61 9.00
C ASP A 169 -8.47 -22.70 10.24
N MET A 170 -7.42 -21.96 10.62
CA MET A 170 -7.46 -21.03 11.75
C MET A 170 -8.58 -19.99 11.65
N VAL A 171 -8.91 -19.56 10.42
CA VAL A 171 -9.91 -18.52 10.16
C VAL A 171 -11.12 -19.05 9.40
N LEU A 172 -10.94 -20.03 8.51
CA LEU A 172 -11.99 -20.48 7.58
C LEU A 172 -12.68 -21.77 8.03
N LYS A 173 -12.17 -22.49 9.03
CA LYS A 173 -12.87 -23.65 9.59
C LYS A 173 -13.70 -23.21 10.79
N LYS A 174 -15.03 -23.30 10.66
CA LYS A 174 -16.00 -22.80 11.63
C LYS A 174 -15.67 -23.17 13.06
N ASP A 175 -15.40 -24.46 13.33
CA ASP A 175 -15.17 -24.98 14.67
C ASP A 175 -13.88 -24.44 15.30
N ILE A 176 -12.88 -24.12 14.47
CA ILE A 176 -11.62 -23.54 14.91
C ILE A 176 -11.79 -22.03 15.10
N ALA A 177 -12.34 -21.31 14.12
CA ALA A 177 -12.58 -19.88 14.21
C ALA A 177 -13.42 -19.49 15.42
N ALA A 178 -14.49 -20.27 15.72
CA ALA A 178 -15.34 -20.07 16.88
C ALA A 178 -14.55 -20.06 18.21
N ARG A 179 -13.50 -20.88 18.34
CA ARG A 179 -12.65 -20.92 19.55
C ARG A 179 -11.83 -19.64 19.74
N PHE A 180 -11.47 -18.96 18.68
CA PHE A 180 -10.66 -17.75 18.67
C PHE A 180 -11.47 -16.44 18.60
N ALA A 181 -12.79 -16.52 18.40
CA ALA A 181 -13.66 -15.34 18.34
C ALA A 181 -13.54 -14.44 19.58
N GLY A 182 -13.46 -15.04 20.77
CA GLY A 182 -13.31 -14.31 22.03
C GLY A 182 -11.99 -13.53 22.13
N CYS A 183 -10.88 -14.03 21.60
CA CYS A 183 -9.60 -13.33 21.62
C CYS A 183 -9.43 -12.35 20.43
N GLY A 184 -10.30 -12.43 19.42
CA GLY A 184 -10.38 -11.51 18.30
C GLY A 184 -9.66 -11.98 17.04
N ILE A 185 -10.44 -12.15 15.96
CA ILE A 185 -9.96 -12.46 14.62
C ILE A 185 -10.17 -11.24 13.72
N SER A 186 -9.14 -10.85 12.97
CA SER A 186 -9.24 -9.85 11.90
C SER A 186 -9.03 -10.47 10.52
N MET A 187 -9.70 -9.91 9.54
CA MET A 187 -9.51 -10.23 8.12
C MET A 187 -9.24 -8.94 7.35
N LEU A 188 -8.37 -9.00 6.33
CA LEU A 188 -8.12 -7.84 5.46
C LEU A 188 -9.40 -7.40 4.76
N ASP A 189 -9.60 -6.09 4.64
CA ASP A 189 -10.62 -5.51 3.77
C ASP A 189 -10.06 -5.37 2.35
N SER A 190 -9.80 -6.51 1.74
CA SER A 190 -9.27 -6.64 0.39
C SER A 190 -9.81 -7.92 -0.24
N TRP A 191 -10.76 -7.78 -1.16
CA TRP A 191 -11.26 -8.95 -1.90
C TRP A 191 -10.14 -9.61 -2.72
N GLY A 192 -9.20 -8.80 -3.22
CA GLY A 192 -8.06 -9.28 -4.01
C GLY A 192 -7.15 -10.20 -3.24
N ASP A 193 -6.96 -9.98 -1.93
CA ASP A 193 -6.19 -10.89 -1.08
C ASP A 193 -7.03 -12.07 -0.59
N VAL A 194 -8.23 -11.79 -0.07
CA VAL A 194 -9.01 -12.77 0.67
C VAL A 194 -9.69 -13.79 -0.22
N LEU A 195 -10.39 -13.36 -1.31
CA LEU A 195 -11.17 -14.30 -2.12
C LEU A 195 -10.30 -15.37 -2.80
N PRO A 196 -9.10 -15.08 -3.33
CA PRO A 196 -8.20 -16.11 -3.85
C PRO A 196 -7.78 -17.12 -2.78
N MET A 197 -7.50 -16.67 -1.55
CA MET A 197 -7.14 -17.56 -0.44
C MET A 197 -8.29 -18.51 -0.09
N VAL A 198 -9.53 -17.98 -0.02
CA VAL A 198 -10.73 -18.78 0.25
C VAL A 198 -10.99 -19.75 -0.89
N SER A 199 -10.87 -19.31 -2.14
CA SER A 199 -11.01 -20.15 -3.33
C SER A 199 -10.06 -21.37 -3.28
N ARG A 200 -8.77 -21.12 -2.97
CA ARG A 200 -7.78 -22.20 -2.80
C ARG A 200 -8.10 -23.11 -1.62
N TYR A 201 -8.54 -22.55 -0.50
CA TYR A 201 -8.93 -23.30 0.70
C TYR A 201 -10.06 -24.30 0.43
N ILE A 202 -11.06 -23.91 -0.37
CA ILE A 202 -12.17 -24.81 -0.74
C ILE A 202 -11.85 -25.72 -1.94
N GLY A 203 -10.59 -25.77 -2.38
CA GLY A 203 -10.10 -26.66 -3.43
C GLY A 203 -10.29 -26.17 -4.87
N GLN A 204 -10.69 -24.92 -5.08
CA GLN A 204 -10.73 -24.35 -6.43
C GLN A 204 -9.29 -24.00 -6.87
N PRO A 205 -8.91 -24.30 -8.11
CA PRO A 205 -7.54 -24.01 -8.59
C PRO A 205 -7.25 -22.51 -8.73
N ARG A 206 -8.30 -21.70 -8.88
CA ARG A 206 -8.23 -20.24 -9.01
C ARG A 206 -9.58 -19.61 -8.70
N LEU A 207 -9.56 -18.34 -8.28
CA LEU A 207 -10.78 -17.54 -8.12
C LEU A 207 -11.46 -17.35 -9.49
N SER A 208 -12.76 -17.62 -9.53
CA SER A 208 -13.62 -17.55 -10.72
C SER A 208 -14.87 -16.71 -10.42
N ALA A 209 -15.31 -15.92 -11.41
CA ALA A 209 -16.57 -15.17 -11.36
C ALA A 209 -17.78 -15.99 -11.81
N ALA A 210 -17.60 -17.27 -12.19
CA ALA A 210 -18.72 -18.18 -12.42
C ALA A 210 -19.57 -18.27 -11.15
N LYS A 211 -20.90 -18.15 -11.32
CA LYS A 211 -21.80 -18.00 -10.18
C LYS A 211 -21.62 -19.07 -9.10
N ALA A 212 -21.55 -20.35 -9.51
CA ALA A 212 -21.40 -21.45 -8.57
C ALA A 212 -20.08 -21.40 -7.79
N ASP A 213 -18.98 -21.03 -8.47
CA ASP A 213 -17.65 -20.92 -7.86
C ASP A 213 -17.59 -19.75 -6.85
N LEU A 214 -18.12 -18.60 -7.25
CA LEU A 214 -18.16 -17.42 -6.39
C LEU A 214 -19.11 -17.62 -5.21
N ASP A 215 -20.28 -18.19 -5.43
CA ASP A 215 -21.23 -18.53 -4.34
C ASP A 215 -20.59 -19.46 -3.31
N ALA A 216 -19.80 -20.45 -3.73
CA ALA A 216 -19.08 -21.35 -2.82
C ALA A 216 -18.04 -20.60 -1.97
N VAL A 217 -17.28 -19.66 -2.57
CA VAL A 217 -16.32 -18.81 -1.87
C VAL A 217 -17.05 -17.92 -0.85
N MET A 218 -18.13 -17.27 -1.27
CA MET A 218 -18.89 -16.36 -0.40
C MET A 218 -19.59 -17.14 0.72
N GLY A 219 -20.14 -18.31 0.43
CA GLY A 219 -20.74 -19.20 1.44
C GLY A 219 -19.74 -19.58 2.54
N LYS A 220 -18.47 -19.88 2.15
CA LYS A 220 -17.42 -20.15 3.12
C LYS A 220 -17.11 -18.95 4.01
N LEU A 221 -17.08 -17.75 3.46
CA LEU A 221 -16.89 -16.52 4.24
C LEU A 221 -18.05 -16.23 5.18
N GLN A 222 -19.30 -16.42 4.72
CA GLN A 222 -20.50 -16.26 5.54
C GLN A 222 -20.54 -17.20 6.76
N GLU A 223 -20.05 -18.44 6.60
CA GLU A 223 -19.95 -19.39 7.72
C GLU A 223 -19.09 -18.87 8.88
N VAL A 224 -18.05 -18.09 8.58
CA VAL A 224 -17.07 -17.63 9.57
C VAL A 224 -17.23 -16.16 9.96
N GLN A 225 -18.02 -15.39 9.23
CA GLN A 225 -18.28 -13.98 9.50
C GLN A 225 -18.67 -13.68 10.96
N PRO A 226 -19.55 -14.50 11.63
CA PRO A 226 -19.91 -14.23 13.02
C PRO A 226 -18.75 -14.31 14.03
N TYR A 227 -17.62 -14.91 13.64
CA TYR A 227 -16.44 -15.06 14.49
C TYR A 227 -15.38 -14.00 14.23
N LEU A 228 -15.55 -13.19 13.18
CA LEU A 228 -14.65 -12.09 12.87
C LEU A 228 -14.97 -10.88 13.74
N ARG A 229 -13.98 -10.36 14.46
CA ARG A 229 -14.13 -9.10 15.22
C ARG A 229 -14.13 -7.89 14.30
N ARG A 230 -13.33 -7.95 13.21
CA ARG A 230 -13.29 -6.89 12.22
C ARG A 230 -12.85 -7.38 10.84
N ILE A 231 -13.23 -6.60 9.83
CA ILE A 231 -12.73 -6.67 8.47
C ILE A 231 -12.10 -5.30 8.17
N SER A 232 -10.77 -5.22 8.12
CA SER A 232 -10.07 -3.95 7.91
C SER A 232 -8.62 -4.19 7.50
N THR A 233 -8.12 -3.41 6.56
CA THR A 233 -6.70 -3.40 6.17
C THR A 233 -5.89 -2.43 7.03
N ALA A 234 -6.52 -1.44 7.68
CA ALA A 234 -5.84 -0.47 8.51
C ALA A 234 -5.99 -0.78 10.02
N GLY A 235 -4.92 -0.58 10.78
CA GLY A 235 -4.95 -0.59 12.25
C GLY A 235 -5.05 -1.97 12.91
N TYR A 236 -5.17 -3.06 12.18
CA TYR A 236 -5.25 -4.39 12.76
C TYR A 236 -3.92 -4.85 13.39
N TYR A 237 -2.79 -4.42 12.84
CA TYR A 237 -1.47 -4.74 13.37
C TYR A 237 -1.19 -4.01 14.70
N GLN A 238 -1.73 -2.80 14.90
CA GLN A 238 -1.71 -2.10 16.16
C GLN A 238 -2.50 -2.88 17.22
N GLN A 239 -3.72 -3.31 16.89
CA GLN A 239 -4.56 -4.11 17.79
C GLN A 239 -3.94 -5.47 18.14
N LEU A 240 -3.17 -6.07 17.21
CA LEU A 240 -2.36 -7.26 17.52
C LEU A 240 -1.25 -6.90 18.51
N ALA A 241 -0.54 -5.78 18.32
CA ALA A 241 0.52 -5.32 19.21
C ALA A 241 0.00 -4.94 20.60
N GLU A 242 -1.22 -4.43 20.72
CA GLU A 242 -1.91 -4.09 21.96
C GLU A 242 -2.60 -5.32 22.61
N GLY A 243 -2.68 -6.44 21.89
CA GLY A 243 -3.29 -7.68 22.36
C GLY A 243 -4.81 -7.71 22.29
N GLU A 244 -5.45 -6.76 21.64
CA GLU A 244 -6.89 -6.75 21.39
C GLU A 244 -7.31 -7.82 20.37
N LEU A 245 -6.41 -8.15 19.44
CA LEU A 245 -6.54 -9.27 18.51
C LEU A 245 -5.52 -10.35 18.84
N CYS A 246 -5.83 -11.58 18.52
CA CYS A 246 -4.90 -12.71 18.64
C CYS A 246 -4.57 -13.37 17.32
N LEU A 247 -5.34 -13.10 16.28
CA LEU A 247 -5.22 -13.72 14.95
C LEU A 247 -5.68 -12.76 13.86
N ALA A 248 -4.94 -12.70 12.75
CA ALA A 248 -5.35 -11.95 11.58
C ALA A 248 -4.87 -12.63 10.29
N ILE A 249 -5.66 -12.54 9.21
CA ILE A 249 -5.11 -12.61 7.86
C ILE A 249 -4.49 -11.24 7.61
N GLY A 250 -3.19 -11.20 7.28
CA GLY A 250 -2.46 -9.96 7.15
C GLY A 250 -1.14 -10.09 6.39
N TYR A 251 -0.48 -8.96 6.20
CA TYR A 251 0.77 -8.86 5.43
C TYR A 251 1.99 -9.17 6.29
N SER A 252 2.99 -9.84 5.71
CA SER A 252 4.23 -10.20 6.43
C SER A 252 4.96 -8.98 7.00
N GLY A 253 4.94 -7.85 6.31
CA GLY A 253 5.52 -6.60 6.79
C GLY A 253 4.79 -6.04 8.01
N ASP A 254 3.46 -6.13 8.05
CA ASP A 254 2.66 -5.66 9.19
C ASP A 254 2.92 -6.48 10.46
N ALA A 255 3.26 -7.75 10.32
CA ALA A 255 3.73 -8.55 11.46
C ALA A 255 5.04 -7.97 12.04
N MET A 256 5.94 -7.46 11.20
CA MET A 256 7.17 -6.81 11.64
C MET A 256 6.90 -5.45 12.29
N VAL A 257 5.95 -4.68 11.73
CA VAL A 257 5.50 -3.42 12.33
C VAL A 257 4.91 -3.68 13.72
N ALA A 258 4.02 -4.66 13.86
CA ALA A 258 3.43 -5.05 15.15
C ALA A 258 4.51 -5.45 16.18
N ARG A 259 5.52 -6.26 15.78
CA ARG A 259 6.67 -6.61 16.63
C ARG A 259 7.46 -5.38 17.08
N ARG A 260 7.71 -4.43 16.18
CA ARG A 260 8.39 -3.18 16.49
C ARG A 260 7.60 -2.37 17.53
N MET A 261 6.29 -2.20 17.33
CA MET A 261 5.41 -1.48 18.26
C MET A 261 5.42 -2.10 19.66
N VAL A 262 5.34 -3.42 19.77
CA VAL A 262 5.47 -4.13 21.05
C VAL A 262 6.81 -3.82 21.72
N LYS A 263 7.91 -3.84 20.95
CA LYS A 263 9.24 -3.54 21.49
C LYS A 263 9.37 -2.09 21.95
N GLU A 264 8.85 -1.14 21.21
CA GLU A 264 8.89 0.30 21.51
C GLU A 264 8.05 0.64 22.75
N SER A 265 6.92 -0.05 22.96
CA SER A 265 6.07 0.09 24.15
C SER A 265 6.58 -0.70 25.36
N HIS A 266 7.74 -1.37 25.26
CA HIS A 266 8.25 -2.29 26.29
C HIS A 266 7.24 -3.40 26.68
N GLY A 267 6.35 -3.75 25.74
CA GLY A 267 5.33 -4.78 25.92
C GLY A 267 5.91 -6.20 25.93
N SER A 268 5.13 -7.15 26.43
CA SER A 268 5.49 -8.57 26.50
C SER A 268 4.74 -9.44 25.47
N ILE A 269 3.89 -8.82 24.64
CA ILE A 269 3.09 -9.52 23.63
C ILE A 269 4.01 -10.10 22.55
N LYS A 270 3.82 -11.38 22.26
CA LYS A 270 4.52 -12.02 21.14
C LYS A 270 3.65 -11.96 19.90
N ILE A 271 4.27 -11.64 18.79
CA ILE A 271 3.65 -11.65 17.47
C ILE A 271 4.43 -12.60 16.57
N ASP A 272 3.74 -13.50 15.93
CA ASP A 272 4.34 -14.40 14.95
C ASP A 272 3.58 -14.35 13.63
N TYR A 273 4.16 -14.91 12.57
CA TYR A 273 3.61 -14.95 11.23
C TYR A 273 3.82 -16.33 10.62
N SER A 274 2.82 -16.81 9.91
CA SER A 274 2.89 -18.10 9.23
C SER A 274 2.47 -17.99 7.77
N PHE A 275 3.26 -18.61 6.91
CA PHE A 275 2.90 -18.86 5.52
C PHE A 275 1.89 -20.01 5.50
N VAL A 276 0.72 -19.77 4.93
CA VAL A 276 -0.31 -20.80 4.89
C VAL A 276 0.01 -21.86 3.83
N ARG A 277 -0.40 -23.10 4.12
CA ARG A 277 -0.08 -24.26 3.27
C ARG A 277 -0.90 -24.31 1.99
N GLU A 278 -2.06 -23.69 1.97
CA GLU A 278 -2.99 -23.70 0.84
C GLU A 278 -2.46 -22.89 -0.35
N MET A 279 -1.83 -21.78 -0.07
CA MET A 279 -1.14 -20.92 -1.04
C MET A 279 -0.22 -19.93 -0.32
N VAL A 280 0.69 -19.30 -1.03
CA VAL A 280 1.47 -18.17 -0.51
C VAL A 280 1.25 -16.97 -1.44
N PRO A 281 0.21 -16.16 -1.17
CA PRO A 281 -0.01 -14.93 -1.94
C PRO A 281 1.22 -14.05 -1.84
N PHE A 282 1.68 -13.59 -2.99
CA PHE A 282 2.88 -12.77 -3.11
C PHE A 282 2.54 -11.46 -3.81
N TYR A 283 3.01 -10.36 -3.28
CA TYR A 283 2.83 -9.04 -3.88
C TYR A 283 4.17 -8.34 -4.08
N ILE A 284 4.22 -7.50 -5.09
CA ILE A 284 5.34 -6.63 -5.42
C ILE A 284 4.79 -5.22 -5.53
N ASP A 285 5.19 -4.34 -4.62
CA ASP A 285 4.92 -2.92 -4.74
C ASP A 285 5.99 -2.26 -5.58
N ASN A 286 5.54 -1.46 -6.51
CA ASN A 286 6.40 -0.83 -7.50
C ASN A 286 6.29 0.68 -7.42
N LEU A 287 7.34 1.35 -7.86
CA LEU A 287 7.33 2.78 -8.13
C LEU A 287 7.01 2.98 -9.60
N VAL A 288 5.95 3.71 -9.89
CA VAL A 288 5.49 4.02 -11.24
C VAL A 288 5.26 5.52 -11.40
N ILE A 289 5.42 6.02 -12.62
CA ILE A 289 5.23 7.44 -12.96
C ILE A 289 3.92 7.57 -13.73
N PRO A 290 2.94 8.35 -13.25
CA PRO A 290 1.73 8.64 -14.01
C PRO A 290 2.03 9.25 -15.39
N ALA A 291 1.22 8.90 -16.40
CA ALA A 291 1.38 9.41 -17.76
C ALA A 291 1.29 10.95 -17.81
N ASP A 292 0.50 11.53 -16.91
CA ASP A 292 0.24 12.97 -16.76
C ASP A 292 1.15 13.65 -15.70
N SER A 293 2.18 12.95 -15.19
CA SER A 293 3.11 13.51 -14.19
C SER A 293 3.64 14.87 -14.62
N PRO A 294 3.51 15.90 -13.76
CA PRO A 294 4.03 17.23 -14.05
C PRO A 294 5.56 17.33 -13.94
N ASN A 295 6.21 16.45 -13.14
CA ASN A 295 7.65 16.51 -12.88
C ASN A 295 8.35 15.14 -13.04
N PRO A 296 8.30 14.50 -14.23
CA PRO A 296 8.85 13.15 -14.42
C PRO A 296 10.36 13.06 -14.18
N ALA A 297 11.11 14.16 -14.35
CA ALA A 297 12.54 14.19 -14.04
C ALA A 297 12.80 14.10 -12.52
N ALA A 298 12.00 14.77 -11.69
CA ALA A 298 12.07 14.65 -10.24
C ALA A 298 11.69 13.23 -9.78
N ALA A 299 10.68 12.62 -10.45
CA ALA A 299 10.30 11.24 -10.21
C ALA A 299 11.43 10.25 -10.49
N LEU A 300 12.09 10.35 -11.65
CA LEU A 300 13.24 9.52 -12.00
C LEU A 300 14.40 9.71 -11.02
N ALA A 301 14.68 10.96 -10.60
CA ALA A 301 15.71 11.24 -9.61
C ALA A 301 15.41 10.55 -8.26
N PHE A 302 14.14 10.56 -7.80
CA PHE A 302 13.73 9.90 -6.56
C PHE A 302 13.80 8.39 -6.67
N ILE A 303 13.28 7.80 -7.76
CA ILE A 303 13.37 6.35 -8.00
C ILE A 303 14.82 5.90 -8.00
N ASN A 304 15.69 6.63 -8.72
CA ASN A 304 17.12 6.30 -8.74
C ASN A 304 17.78 6.45 -7.36
N PHE A 305 17.36 7.44 -6.57
CA PHE A 305 17.87 7.66 -5.20
C PHE A 305 17.47 6.50 -4.27
N VAL A 306 16.19 6.10 -4.25
CA VAL A 306 15.74 5.06 -3.33
C VAL A 306 16.27 3.67 -3.72
N MET A 307 16.64 3.47 -4.99
CA MET A 307 17.30 2.25 -5.47
C MET A 307 18.80 2.19 -5.20
N ARG A 308 19.38 3.14 -4.47
CA ARG A 308 20.71 2.99 -3.89
C ARG A 308 20.69 1.91 -2.83
N PRO A 309 21.64 0.97 -2.81
CA PRO A 309 21.64 -0.16 -1.87
C PRO A 309 21.51 0.25 -0.39
N GLU A 310 22.27 1.27 0.02
CA GLU A 310 22.26 1.78 1.40
C GLU A 310 20.91 2.41 1.79
N ILE A 311 20.24 3.07 0.84
CA ILE A 311 18.91 3.66 1.06
C ILE A 311 17.87 2.56 1.18
N SER A 312 17.81 1.62 0.24
CA SER A 312 16.91 0.47 0.29
C SER A 312 17.09 -0.34 1.57
N ALA A 313 18.33 -0.60 1.98
CA ALA A 313 18.62 -1.30 3.24
C ALA A 313 18.10 -0.55 4.47
N SER A 314 18.24 0.79 4.49
CA SER A 314 17.75 1.61 5.61
C SER A 314 16.22 1.55 5.75
N VAL A 315 15.51 1.52 4.62
CA VAL A 315 14.05 1.41 4.60
C VAL A 315 13.60 0.03 5.10
N THR A 316 14.20 -1.06 4.60
CA THR A 316 13.88 -2.41 5.10
C THR A 316 14.06 -2.53 6.62
N ARG A 317 15.13 -1.94 7.18
CA ARG A 317 15.33 -1.89 8.63
C ARG A 317 14.21 -1.15 9.37
N PHE A 318 13.70 -0.11 8.76
CA PHE A 318 12.67 0.73 9.39
C PHE A 318 11.27 0.10 9.30
N ILE A 319 10.85 -0.32 8.09
CA ILE A 319 9.47 -0.79 7.88
C ILE A 319 9.31 -2.31 8.05
N GLY A 320 10.40 -3.09 7.93
CA GLY A 320 10.35 -4.56 8.06
C GLY A 320 9.85 -5.30 6.82
N PHE A 321 9.63 -4.60 5.70
CA PHE A 321 9.30 -5.23 4.42
C PHE A 321 10.55 -5.67 3.67
N ALA A 322 10.45 -6.72 2.88
CA ALA A 322 11.54 -7.15 2.04
C ALA A 322 11.78 -6.16 0.89
N THR A 323 13.03 -5.74 0.72
CA THR A 323 13.40 -4.91 -0.43
C THR A 323 13.51 -5.73 -1.70
N ALA A 324 13.09 -5.15 -2.82
CA ALA A 324 13.35 -5.70 -4.14
C ALA A 324 14.76 -5.35 -4.68
N ASN A 325 15.61 -4.73 -3.88
CA ASN A 325 16.98 -4.36 -4.22
C ASN A 325 17.96 -5.43 -3.73
N ALA A 326 18.43 -6.29 -4.63
CA ALA A 326 19.36 -7.37 -4.28
C ALA A 326 20.70 -6.87 -3.73
N ALA A 327 21.18 -5.71 -4.21
CA ALA A 327 22.44 -5.13 -3.72
C ALA A 327 22.32 -4.55 -2.29
N ALA A 328 21.11 -4.37 -1.76
CA ALA A 328 20.88 -3.97 -0.39
C ALA A 328 21.02 -5.11 0.62
N LEU A 329 20.83 -6.38 0.20
CA LEU A 329 20.83 -7.54 1.10
C LEU A 329 22.11 -7.70 1.91
N PRO A 330 23.34 -7.56 1.34
CA PRO A 330 24.57 -7.64 2.11
C PRO A 330 24.74 -6.55 3.17
N LEU A 331 24.00 -5.42 3.03
CA LEU A 331 24.04 -4.28 3.94
C LEU A 331 23.08 -4.41 5.12
N LEU A 332 22.22 -5.43 5.09
CA LEU A 332 21.31 -5.73 6.20
C LEU A 332 22.02 -6.52 7.29
N GLU A 333 21.69 -6.21 8.54
CA GLU A 333 22.15 -7.00 9.68
C GLU A 333 21.70 -8.46 9.54
N PRO A 334 22.50 -9.44 10.03
CA PRO A 334 22.13 -10.86 9.95
C PRO A 334 20.75 -11.16 10.53
N ALA A 335 20.34 -10.45 11.58
CA ALA A 335 19.02 -10.62 12.20
C ALA A 335 17.85 -10.22 11.26
N VAL A 336 18.05 -9.27 10.38
CA VAL A 336 17.04 -8.85 9.37
C VAL A 336 17.15 -9.73 8.14
N ARG A 337 18.37 -9.90 7.59
CA ARG A 337 18.62 -10.66 6.38
C ARG A 337 18.23 -12.13 6.49
N ASN A 338 18.42 -12.73 7.67
CA ASN A 338 18.09 -14.13 7.95
C ASN A 338 16.70 -14.29 8.59
N ASN A 339 15.94 -13.23 8.71
CA ASN A 339 14.57 -13.30 9.20
C ASN A 339 13.69 -13.96 8.13
N THR A 340 13.25 -15.19 8.41
CA THR A 340 12.46 -15.98 7.46
C THR A 340 11.06 -15.40 7.20
N LEU A 341 10.59 -14.46 8.00
CA LEU A 341 9.32 -13.75 7.76
C LEU A 341 9.50 -12.65 6.71
N ILE A 342 10.68 -12.01 6.67
CA ILE A 342 11.02 -10.99 5.68
C ILE A 342 11.53 -11.66 4.40
N TYR A 343 12.47 -12.59 4.55
CA TYR A 343 13.11 -13.32 3.46
C TYR A 343 12.88 -14.84 3.61
N PRO A 344 11.73 -15.35 3.13
CA PRO A 344 11.37 -16.74 3.25
C PRO A 344 12.38 -17.68 2.59
N PRO A 345 12.53 -18.90 3.11
CA PRO A 345 13.43 -19.90 2.53
C PRO A 345 12.93 -20.33 1.14
N PRO A 346 13.81 -20.91 0.29
CA PRO A 346 13.48 -21.34 -1.07
C PRO A 346 12.23 -22.21 -1.14
N ALA A 347 12.02 -23.12 -0.20
CA ALA A 347 10.85 -24.00 -0.14
C ALA A 347 9.52 -23.22 -0.05
N VAL A 348 9.51 -22.06 0.60
CA VAL A 348 8.34 -21.16 0.66
C VAL A 348 8.27 -20.32 -0.61
N ARG A 349 9.40 -19.75 -1.06
CA ARG A 349 9.45 -18.90 -2.26
C ARG A 349 8.99 -19.62 -3.53
N ASN A 350 9.25 -20.92 -3.65
CA ASN A 350 8.77 -21.74 -4.77
C ASN A 350 7.25 -21.90 -4.80
N ARG A 351 6.55 -21.47 -3.74
CA ARG A 351 5.08 -21.50 -3.61
C ARG A 351 4.46 -20.11 -3.75
N PHE A 352 5.25 -19.10 -4.08
CA PHE A 352 4.74 -17.74 -4.31
C PHE A 352 3.77 -17.73 -5.48
N GLU A 353 2.61 -17.17 -5.23
CA GLU A 353 1.58 -16.97 -6.24
C GLU A 353 1.29 -15.46 -6.37
N LEU A 354 1.73 -14.88 -7.48
CA LEU A 354 1.31 -13.53 -7.86
C LEU A 354 -0.14 -13.59 -8.33
N GLN A 355 -0.96 -12.64 -7.88
CA GLN A 355 -2.32 -12.55 -8.36
C GLN A 355 -2.34 -12.34 -9.87
N ARG A 356 -3.32 -12.95 -10.55
CA ARG A 356 -3.54 -12.67 -11.97
C ARG A 356 -4.29 -11.36 -12.16
N ALA A 357 -4.19 -10.78 -13.32
CA ALA A 357 -5.10 -9.73 -13.75
C ALA A 357 -6.53 -10.30 -13.86
N TYR A 358 -7.51 -9.51 -13.45
CA TYR A 358 -8.93 -9.81 -13.58
C TYR A 358 -9.57 -8.95 -14.67
N THR A 359 -10.54 -9.51 -15.38
CA THR A 359 -11.32 -8.71 -16.33
C THR A 359 -12.18 -7.67 -15.59
N PRO A 360 -12.64 -6.62 -16.25
CA PRO A 360 -13.56 -5.66 -15.64
C PRO A 360 -14.85 -6.32 -15.12
N GLU A 361 -15.36 -7.37 -15.79
CA GLU A 361 -16.52 -8.14 -15.36
C GLU A 361 -16.24 -8.90 -14.07
N GLU A 362 -15.12 -9.61 -14.01
CA GLU A 362 -14.67 -10.32 -12.82
C GLU A 362 -14.48 -9.37 -11.64
N THR A 363 -13.79 -8.25 -11.87
CA THR A 363 -13.57 -7.21 -10.85
C THR A 363 -14.89 -6.70 -10.28
N ARG A 364 -15.87 -6.37 -11.14
CA ARG A 364 -17.21 -5.94 -10.69
C ARG A 364 -17.93 -7.03 -9.89
N ALA A 365 -17.86 -8.28 -10.32
CA ALA A 365 -18.49 -9.39 -9.63
C ALA A 365 -17.89 -9.59 -8.23
N PHE A 366 -16.55 -9.61 -8.11
CA PHE A 366 -15.87 -9.78 -6.84
C PHE A 366 -16.08 -8.60 -5.90
N THR A 367 -15.97 -7.37 -6.40
CA THR A 367 -16.24 -6.16 -5.60
C THR A 367 -17.67 -6.16 -5.05
N ARG A 368 -18.67 -6.49 -5.90
CA ARG A 368 -20.06 -6.58 -5.45
C ARG A 368 -20.25 -7.65 -4.39
N ALA A 369 -19.73 -8.85 -4.60
CA ALA A 369 -19.83 -9.96 -3.65
C ALA A 369 -19.17 -9.59 -2.31
N TRP A 370 -18.00 -8.95 -2.34
CA TRP A 370 -17.28 -8.49 -1.16
C TRP A 370 -18.06 -7.42 -0.38
N LEU A 371 -18.64 -6.45 -1.06
CA LEU A 371 -19.47 -5.41 -0.41
C LEU A 371 -20.71 -6.00 0.25
N LEU A 372 -21.39 -6.94 -0.40
CA LEU A 372 -22.52 -7.67 0.20
C LEU A 372 -22.10 -8.44 1.44
N PHE A 373 -20.99 -9.19 1.38
CA PHE A 373 -20.44 -9.89 2.53
C PHE A 373 -20.18 -8.95 3.71
N LYS A 374 -19.51 -7.81 3.47
CA LYS A 374 -19.22 -6.84 4.55
C LYS A 374 -20.48 -6.21 5.15
N SER A 375 -21.54 -6.05 4.37
CA SER A 375 -22.80 -5.51 4.87
C SER A 375 -23.67 -6.52 5.62
N GLY A 376 -23.25 -7.78 5.67
CA GLY A 376 -24.01 -8.85 6.33
C GLY A 376 -25.19 -9.38 5.50
N LEU A 377 -25.19 -9.12 4.19
CA LEU A 377 -26.21 -9.53 3.23
C LEU A 377 -25.80 -10.76 2.41
#